data_ddd175dbbe97a6605f1f04676c32c05e
#
_entry.id   ddd175dbbe97a6605f1f04676c32c05e
#
_cell.length_a   1.000
_cell.length_b   1.000
_cell.length_c   1.000
_cell.angle_alpha   90.00
_cell.angle_beta   90.00
_cell.angle_gamma   90.00
#
_symmetry.space_group_name_H-M   'P 1'
#
loop_
_entity.id
_entity.type
_entity.pdbx_description
1 polymer ?
#
loop_
_entity_poly.entity_id
_entity_poly.type
_entity_poly.pdbx_seq_one_letter_code
_entity_poly.pdbx_strand_id
1 'polypeptide(L)'
;VATLPVYLNYVMENKAVIVTVNDYLARRDAEWMRPVYEFLGLKVGIVNSNQQVKEKIYAYKSDVIYATNNELGFDYLRDNMARSNEERVQCYIDFAIVDEVDSILIDEARTPLIISGPTAETSDYYRQIRKFIPHLKKQDREGTEEEPLLDEERGHYLIDEKNRSIELT
;
A
#
# COMPACT_ATOMS: atom_id res chain seq x y z
N VAL A 1 3.01 -23.21 15.56
CA VAL A 1 4.17 -22.71 16.34
C VAL A 1 3.88 -21.29 16.87
N ALA A 2 3.34 -20.39 16.06
CA ALA A 2 3.05 -18.98 16.46
C ALA A 2 2.14 -18.86 17.71
N THR A 3 1.26 -19.84 17.96
CA THR A 3 0.32 -19.82 19.10
C THR A 3 1.02 -19.72 20.46
N LEU A 4 2.17 -20.35 20.62
CA LEU A 4 2.90 -20.38 21.89
C LEU A 4 3.44 -18.99 22.30
N PRO A 5 4.23 -18.29 21.45
CA PRO A 5 4.71 -16.95 21.77
C PRO A 5 3.60 -15.91 21.85
N VAL A 6 2.52 -16.07 21.06
CA VAL A 6 1.33 -15.20 21.15
C VAL A 6 0.67 -15.33 22.51
N TYR A 7 0.42 -16.58 22.99
CA TYR A 7 -0.17 -16.79 24.30
C TYR A 7 0.71 -16.30 25.45
N LEU A 8 2.03 -16.49 25.35
CA LEU A 8 2.97 -15.96 26.32
C LEU A 8 2.87 -14.42 26.42
N ASN A 9 2.82 -13.73 25.28
CA ASN A 9 2.64 -12.28 25.24
C ASN A 9 1.29 -11.85 25.84
N TYR A 10 0.21 -12.57 25.53
CA TYR A 10 -1.10 -12.29 26.12
C TYR A 10 -1.09 -12.39 27.65
N VAL A 11 -0.43 -13.41 28.22
CA VAL A 11 -0.28 -13.54 29.69
C VAL A 11 0.49 -12.36 30.30
N MET A 12 1.34 -11.72 29.50
CA MET A 12 2.08 -10.50 29.88
C MET A 12 1.30 -9.21 29.59
N GLU A 13 0.01 -9.30 29.28
CA GLU A 13 -0.87 -8.18 28.92
C GLU A 13 -0.50 -7.45 27.61
N ASN A 14 0.27 -8.12 26.75
CA ASN A 14 0.68 -7.60 25.44
C ASN A 14 -0.26 -8.06 24.34
N LYS A 15 -0.48 -7.20 23.34
CA LYS A 15 -1.19 -7.55 22.10
C LYS A 15 -0.23 -8.04 21.04
N ALA A 16 -0.64 -9.09 20.33
CA ALA A 16 0.17 -9.69 19.29
C ALA A 16 -0.49 -9.55 17.90
N VAL A 17 0.32 -9.25 16.90
CA VAL A 17 -0.07 -9.33 15.49
C VAL A 17 0.71 -10.44 14.78
N ILE A 18 0.01 -11.21 13.95
CA ILE A 18 0.59 -12.20 13.04
C ILE A 18 0.42 -11.65 11.63
N VAL A 19 1.53 -11.38 10.97
CA VAL A 19 1.60 -10.75 9.66
C VAL A 19 1.81 -11.83 8.60
N THR A 20 0.97 -11.82 7.56
CA THR A 20 1.04 -12.73 6.42
C THR A 20 1.06 -11.95 5.09
N VAL A 21 1.30 -12.64 3.98
CA VAL A 21 1.42 -11.99 2.65
C VAL A 21 0.09 -11.70 1.97
N ASN A 22 -1.02 -12.35 2.37
CA ASN A 22 -2.31 -12.14 1.72
C ASN A 22 -3.51 -12.39 2.65
N ASP A 23 -4.67 -11.85 2.27
CA ASP A 23 -5.92 -11.93 3.02
C ASP A 23 -6.44 -13.36 3.22
N TYR A 24 -6.15 -14.25 2.26
CA TYR A 24 -6.55 -15.65 2.37
C TYR A 24 -5.83 -16.35 3.51
N LEU A 25 -4.52 -16.19 3.60
CA LEU A 25 -3.70 -16.77 4.67
C LEU A 25 -4.07 -16.16 6.02
N ALA A 26 -4.21 -14.85 6.11
CA ALA A 26 -4.63 -14.18 7.33
C ALA A 26 -5.95 -14.76 7.87
N ARG A 27 -6.93 -14.96 7.00
CA ARG A 27 -8.22 -15.53 7.37
C ARG A 27 -8.12 -17.01 7.71
N ARG A 28 -7.51 -17.83 6.84
CA ARG A 28 -7.36 -19.26 7.02
C ARG A 28 -6.72 -19.61 8.35
N ASP A 29 -5.60 -18.96 8.66
CA ASP A 29 -4.82 -19.29 9.85
C ASP A 29 -5.48 -18.74 11.13
N ALA A 30 -6.10 -17.57 11.05
CA ALA A 30 -6.92 -17.05 12.14
C ALA A 30 -8.08 -17.99 12.47
N GLU A 31 -8.86 -18.43 11.48
CA GLU A 31 -10.00 -19.31 11.68
C GLU A 31 -9.58 -20.70 12.18
N TRP A 32 -8.47 -21.20 11.66
CA TRP A 32 -7.94 -22.50 12.11
C TRP A 32 -7.47 -22.48 13.57
N MET A 33 -6.79 -21.41 13.97
CA MET A 33 -6.26 -21.28 15.34
C MET A 33 -7.26 -20.67 16.33
N ARG A 34 -8.35 -20.05 15.85
CA ARG A 34 -9.38 -19.44 16.68
C ARG A 34 -9.88 -20.32 17.83
N PRO A 35 -10.22 -21.61 17.62
CA PRO A 35 -10.71 -22.45 18.71
C PRO A 35 -9.69 -22.59 19.86
N VAL A 36 -8.40 -22.63 19.53
CA VAL A 36 -7.34 -22.72 20.54
C VAL A 36 -7.23 -21.42 21.33
N TYR A 37 -7.23 -20.28 20.64
CA TYR A 37 -7.13 -18.97 21.28
C TYR A 37 -8.35 -18.69 22.16
N GLU A 38 -9.56 -18.94 21.65
CA GLU A 38 -10.81 -18.71 22.38
C GLU A 38 -10.91 -19.63 23.62
N PHE A 39 -10.44 -20.89 23.52
CA PHE A 39 -10.34 -21.78 24.66
C PHE A 39 -9.42 -21.24 25.77
N LEU A 40 -8.35 -20.53 25.36
CA LEU A 40 -7.41 -19.88 26.27
C LEU A 40 -7.87 -18.47 26.70
N GLY A 41 -9.03 -18.00 26.28
CA GLY A 41 -9.64 -16.75 26.67
C GLY A 41 -9.25 -15.54 25.79
N LEU A 42 -8.52 -15.73 24.67
CA LEU A 42 -8.12 -14.67 23.77
C LEU A 42 -9.17 -14.37 22.71
N LYS A 43 -9.30 -13.12 22.34
CA LYS A 43 -10.09 -12.65 21.19
C LYS A 43 -9.21 -12.58 19.95
N VAL A 44 -9.72 -13.10 18.83
CA VAL A 44 -9.00 -13.13 17.54
C VAL A 44 -9.65 -12.17 16.56
N GLY A 45 -8.88 -11.17 16.11
CA GLY A 45 -9.24 -10.23 15.06
C GLY A 45 -8.57 -10.58 13.72
N ILE A 46 -9.24 -10.26 12.62
CA ILE A 46 -8.70 -10.39 11.27
C ILE A 46 -8.82 -9.04 10.58
N VAL A 47 -7.73 -8.54 10.02
CA VAL A 47 -7.69 -7.29 9.26
C VAL A 47 -7.46 -7.63 7.80
N ASN A 48 -8.45 -7.31 6.96
CA ASN A 48 -8.46 -7.56 5.51
C ASN A 48 -8.72 -6.28 4.73
N SER A 49 -8.40 -6.30 3.43
CA SER A 49 -8.49 -5.16 2.52
C SER A 49 -9.92 -4.61 2.32
N ASN A 50 -10.94 -5.48 2.36
CA ASN A 50 -12.32 -5.10 2.05
C ASN A 50 -13.18 -4.76 3.27
N GLN A 51 -12.57 -4.55 4.44
CA GLN A 51 -13.30 -4.23 5.66
C GLN A 51 -13.62 -2.75 5.79
N GLN A 52 -14.80 -2.48 6.37
CA GLN A 52 -15.16 -1.12 6.78
C GLN A 52 -14.34 -0.67 7.99
N VAL A 53 -14.16 0.65 8.15
CA VAL A 53 -13.40 1.25 9.26
C VAL A 53 -13.84 0.73 10.63
N LYS A 54 -15.14 0.60 10.86
CA LYS A 54 -15.67 0.06 12.13
C LYS A 54 -15.24 -1.38 12.40
N GLU A 55 -15.24 -2.22 11.38
CA GLU A 55 -14.83 -3.63 11.49
C GLU A 55 -13.34 -3.73 11.80
N LYS A 56 -12.52 -2.90 11.15
CA LYS A 56 -11.08 -2.81 11.43
C LYS A 56 -10.80 -2.39 12.87
N ILE A 57 -11.51 -1.37 13.38
CA ILE A 57 -11.39 -0.95 14.79
C ILE A 57 -11.67 -2.11 15.74
N TYR A 58 -12.69 -2.92 15.48
CA TYR A 58 -12.97 -4.11 16.29
C TYR A 58 -11.87 -5.16 16.19
N ALA A 59 -11.36 -5.40 14.97
CA ALA A 59 -10.27 -6.35 14.76
C ALA A 59 -8.99 -5.94 15.50
N TYR A 60 -8.62 -4.66 15.42
CA TYR A 60 -7.44 -4.14 16.13
C TYR A 60 -7.58 -4.11 17.66
N LYS A 61 -8.80 -4.15 18.20
CA LYS A 61 -9.04 -4.26 19.65
C LYS A 61 -8.89 -5.68 20.19
N SER A 62 -8.73 -6.67 19.33
CA SER A 62 -8.55 -8.06 19.75
C SER A 62 -7.17 -8.30 20.37
N ASP A 63 -7.02 -9.39 21.08
CA ASP A 63 -5.77 -9.77 21.76
C ASP A 63 -4.74 -10.33 20.77
N VAL A 64 -5.23 -11.04 19.74
CA VAL A 64 -4.45 -11.58 18.63
C VAL A 64 -5.02 -11.07 17.33
N ILE A 65 -4.18 -10.47 16.50
CA ILE A 65 -4.59 -9.88 15.24
C ILE A 65 -3.88 -10.63 14.10
N TYR A 66 -4.64 -11.10 13.11
CA TYR A 66 -4.09 -11.59 11.84
C TYR A 66 -4.30 -10.54 10.77
N ALA A 67 -3.24 -10.15 10.08
CA ALA A 67 -3.29 -9.11 9.07
C ALA A 67 -2.27 -9.33 7.97
N THR A 68 -2.46 -8.70 6.81
CA THR A 68 -1.42 -8.62 5.80
C THR A 68 -0.47 -7.44 6.08
N ASN A 69 0.78 -7.56 5.62
CA ASN A 69 1.77 -6.49 5.69
C ASN A 69 1.24 -5.20 5.04
N ASN A 70 0.57 -5.32 3.89
CA ASN A 70 0.02 -4.19 3.14
C ASN A 70 -1.07 -3.47 3.93
N GLU A 71 -2.03 -4.20 4.52
CA GLU A 71 -3.12 -3.58 5.28
C GLU A 71 -2.63 -2.88 6.54
N LEU A 72 -1.67 -3.49 7.25
CA LEU A 72 -1.03 -2.83 8.40
C LEU A 72 -0.34 -1.53 7.99
N GLY A 73 0.39 -1.54 6.88
CA GLY A 73 1.07 -0.37 6.38
C GLY A 73 0.11 0.71 5.87
N PHE A 74 -0.95 0.33 5.13
CA PHE A 74 -1.97 1.29 4.69
C PHE A 74 -2.76 1.88 5.86
N ASP A 75 -3.12 1.08 6.85
CA ASP A 75 -3.83 1.59 8.02
C ASP A 75 -2.94 2.52 8.86
N TYR A 76 -1.65 2.21 8.99
CA TYR A 76 -0.67 3.11 9.61
C TYR A 76 -0.60 4.46 8.87
N LEU A 77 -0.52 4.46 7.55
CA LEU A 77 -0.49 5.69 6.76
C LEU A 77 -1.79 6.49 6.91
N ARG A 78 -2.95 5.82 6.87
CA ARG A 78 -4.26 6.47 7.08
C ARG A 78 -4.36 7.09 8.47
N ASP A 79 -3.93 6.39 9.50
CA ASP A 79 -3.95 6.87 10.87
C ASP A 79 -3.04 8.09 11.09
N ASN A 80 -1.93 8.18 10.34
CA ASN A 80 -1.06 9.37 10.37
C ASN A 80 -1.66 10.57 9.62
N MET A 81 -2.66 10.36 8.77
CA MET A 81 -3.42 11.42 8.10
C MET A 81 -4.73 11.77 8.83
N ALA A 82 -5.10 11.01 9.87
CA ALA A 82 -6.32 11.23 10.65
C ALA A 82 -6.28 12.59 11.36
N ARG A 83 -7.41 13.28 11.38
CA ARG A 83 -7.55 14.60 12.02
C ARG A 83 -7.88 14.51 13.50
N SER A 84 -8.41 13.37 13.92
CA SER A 84 -8.73 13.09 15.32
C SER A 84 -8.36 11.66 15.71
N ASN A 85 -8.25 11.41 17.01
CA ASN A 85 -7.95 10.07 17.51
C ASN A 85 -9.08 9.07 17.25
N GLU A 86 -10.31 9.55 17.11
CA GLU A 86 -11.49 8.71 16.86
C GLU A 86 -11.50 8.15 15.42
N GLU A 87 -10.80 8.80 14.49
CA GLU A 87 -10.66 8.35 13.11
C GLU A 87 -9.60 7.24 12.94
N ARG A 88 -8.75 7.07 13.95
CA ARG A 88 -7.68 6.07 13.89
C ARG A 88 -8.22 4.66 14.10
N VAL A 89 -7.72 3.74 13.29
CA VAL A 89 -8.14 2.33 13.33
C VAL A 89 -7.18 1.45 14.13
N GLN A 90 -5.88 1.72 14.04
CA GLN A 90 -4.87 0.93 14.75
C GLN A 90 -4.83 1.29 16.23
N CYS A 91 -4.77 0.28 17.07
CA CYS A 91 -4.39 0.44 18.46
C CYS A 91 -2.89 0.13 18.64
N TYR A 92 -2.42 0.27 19.86
CA TYR A 92 -1.05 -0.14 20.21
C TYR A 92 -0.88 -1.65 20.04
N ILE A 93 0.21 -2.07 19.42
CA ILE A 93 0.62 -3.45 19.19
C ILE A 93 1.99 -3.63 19.82
N ASP A 94 2.11 -4.61 20.70
CA ASP A 94 3.31 -4.82 21.51
C ASP A 94 4.28 -5.81 20.89
N PHE A 95 3.73 -6.82 20.16
CA PHE A 95 4.48 -7.94 19.64
C PHE A 95 4.02 -8.30 18.22
N ALA A 96 4.96 -8.59 17.33
CA ALA A 96 4.68 -8.99 15.96
C ALA A 96 5.41 -10.29 15.60
N ILE A 97 4.69 -11.19 14.93
CA ILE A 97 5.27 -12.33 14.23
C ILE A 97 5.06 -12.09 12.75
N VAL A 98 6.15 -12.07 11.98
CA VAL A 98 6.10 -11.95 10.52
C VAL A 98 6.32 -13.34 9.93
N ASP A 99 5.28 -13.87 9.29
CA ASP A 99 5.35 -15.13 8.54
C ASP A 99 5.74 -14.85 7.08
N GLU A 100 6.32 -15.82 6.40
CA GLU A 100 6.84 -15.68 5.04
C GLU A 100 7.74 -14.43 4.88
N VAL A 101 8.68 -14.30 5.79
CA VAL A 101 9.58 -13.14 5.94
C VAL A 101 10.42 -12.83 4.70
N ASP A 102 10.77 -13.83 3.93
CA ASP A 102 11.48 -13.73 2.63
C ASP A 102 10.63 -12.95 1.62
N SER A 103 9.35 -13.30 1.48
CA SER A 103 8.44 -12.57 0.60
C SER A 103 8.21 -11.12 1.08
N ILE A 104 7.97 -10.92 2.37
CA ILE A 104 7.61 -9.60 2.92
C ILE A 104 8.81 -8.66 3.01
N LEU A 105 9.94 -9.11 3.56
CA LEU A 105 11.07 -8.26 3.88
C LEU A 105 12.20 -8.28 2.82
N ILE A 106 12.14 -9.17 1.85
CA ILE A 106 13.13 -9.26 0.78
C ILE A 106 12.48 -8.98 -0.58
N ASP A 107 11.57 -9.83 -1.04
CA ASP A 107 11.00 -9.71 -2.39
C ASP A 107 10.17 -8.44 -2.58
N GLU A 108 9.31 -8.11 -1.62
CA GLU A 108 8.44 -6.93 -1.65
C GLU A 108 9.01 -5.72 -0.89
N ALA A 109 10.24 -5.81 -0.36
CA ALA A 109 10.81 -4.76 0.51
C ALA A 109 10.87 -3.36 -0.13
N ARG A 110 10.93 -3.29 -1.46
CA ARG A 110 10.98 -2.03 -2.21
C ARG A 110 9.63 -1.59 -2.78
N THR A 111 8.56 -2.35 -2.56
CA THR A 111 7.23 -1.99 -3.06
C THR A 111 6.67 -0.83 -2.23
N PRO A 112 6.49 0.38 -2.82
CA PRO A 112 6.01 1.52 -2.06
C PRO A 112 4.53 1.37 -1.74
N LEU A 113 4.13 1.72 -0.52
CA LEU A 113 2.74 1.88 -0.15
C LEU A 113 2.31 3.32 -0.48
N ILE A 114 1.45 3.49 -1.49
CA ILE A 114 1.02 4.79 -1.97
C ILE A 114 -0.48 4.96 -1.71
N ILE A 115 -0.86 6.01 -0.99
CA ILE A 115 -2.24 6.45 -0.86
C ILE A 115 -2.41 7.69 -1.71
N SER A 116 -3.26 7.60 -2.75
CA SER A 116 -3.63 8.73 -3.59
C SER A 116 -5.14 8.84 -3.70
N GLY A 117 -5.64 10.05 -3.73
CA GLY A 117 -7.05 10.34 -3.95
C GLY A 117 -7.25 11.08 -5.27
N PRO A 118 -8.46 11.03 -5.85
CA PRO A 118 -8.77 11.85 -7.01
C PRO A 118 -8.71 13.32 -6.61
N THR A 119 -7.87 14.11 -7.30
CA THR A 119 -7.90 15.57 -7.22
C THR A 119 -8.93 16.10 -8.22
N ALA A 120 -9.94 16.80 -7.71
CA ALA A 120 -11.06 17.30 -8.52
C ALA A 120 -10.63 18.28 -9.64
N GLU A 121 -9.49 18.93 -9.49
CA GLU A 121 -9.03 19.96 -10.41
C GLU A 121 -8.27 19.43 -11.65
N THR A 122 -7.76 18.20 -11.61
CA THR A 122 -6.89 17.68 -12.66
C THR A 122 -7.62 17.35 -13.96
N SER A 123 -8.90 16.95 -13.88
CA SER A 123 -9.66 16.50 -15.05
C SER A 123 -9.94 17.62 -16.06
N ASP A 124 -10.15 18.85 -15.61
CA ASP A 124 -10.44 19.99 -16.49
C ASP A 124 -9.19 20.49 -17.19
N TYR A 125 -8.04 20.49 -16.53
CA TYR A 125 -6.75 20.78 -17.16
C TYR A 125 -6.41 19.77 -18.24
N TYR A 126 -6.59 18.47 -17.98
CA TYR A 126 -6.38 17.43 -19.01
C TYR A 126 -7.31 17.59 -20.20
N ARG A 127 -8.58 17.95 -19.98
CA ARG A 127 -9.53 18.23 -21.08
C ARG A 127 -9.13 19.43 -21.92
N GLN A 128 -8.61 20.48 -21.29
CA GLN A 128 -8.11 21.66 -22.00
C GLN A 128 -6.85 21.34 -22.79
N ILE A 129 -5.85 20.71 -22.15
CA ILE A 129 -4.59 20.32 -22.78
C ILE A 129 -4.80 19.36 -23.95
N ARG A 130 -5.75 18.39 -23.83
CA ARG A 130 -6.08 17.45 -24.89
C ARG A 130 -6.43 18.12 -26.22
N LYS A 131 -6.95 19.35 -26.22
CA LYS A 131 -7.28 20.10 -27.42
C LYS A 131 -6.02 20.55 -28.19
N PHE A 132 -4.90 20.69 -27.52
CA PHE A 132 -3.64 21.12 -28.11
C PHE A 132 -2.84 19.95 -28.69
N ILE A 133 -3.03 18.72 -28.17
CA ILE A 133 -2.26 17.52 -28.60
C ILE A 133 -2.27 17.34 -30.15
N PRO A 134 -3.41 17.46 -30.87
CA PRO A 134 -3.42 17.31 -32.32
C PRO A 134 -2.61 18.37 -33.09
N HIS A 135 -2.24 19.48 -32.45
CA HIS A 135 -1.46 20.55 -33.03
C HIS A 135 0.05 20.42 -32.76
N LEU A 136 0.42 19.47 -31.87
CA LEU A 136 1.82 19.22 -31.56
C LEU A 136 2.46 18.34 -32.63
N LYS A 137 3.63 18.76 -33.11
CA LYS A 137 4.42 18.01 -34.10
C LYS A 137 5.50 17.20 -33.36
N LYS A 138 5.61 15.92 -33.66
CA LYS A 138 6.70 15.08 -33.18
C LYS A 138 8.01 15.53 -33.84
N GLN A 139 9.07 15.56 -33.07
CA GLN A 139 10.44 15.71 -33.57
C GLN A 139 11.07 14.31 -33.65
N ASP A 140 11.68 13.98 -34.77
CA ASP A 140 12.18 12.61 -35.04
C ASP A 140 13.60 12.38 -34.55
N ARG A 141 14.41 13.44 -34.34
CA ARG A 141 15.78 13.34 -33.83
C ARG A 141 16.16 14.51 -32.92
N GLU A 142 17.14 14.33 -32.08
CA GLU A 142 17.79 15.42 -31.37
C GLU A 142 18.76 16.18 -32.29
N GLY A 143 18.83 17.50 -32.14
CA GLY A 143 19.86 18.29 -32.74
C GLY A 143 21.15 18.24 -31.93
N THR A 144 22.29 18.05 -32.58
CA THR A 144 23.63 18.14 -31.95
C THR A 144 24.38 19.34 -32.45
N GLU A 145 25.48 19.73 -31.79
CA GLU A 145 26.34 20.84 -32.24
C GLU A 145 26.97 20.57 -33.63
N GLU A 146 27.17 19.29 -33.97
CA GLU A 146 27.74 18.84 -35.26
C GLU A 146 26.68 18.75 -36.36
N GLU A 147 25.44 18.44 -36.01
CA GLU A 147 24.28 18.32 -36.92
C GLU A 147 23.07 19.10 -36.34
N PRO A 148 23.01 20.41 -36.51
CA PRO A 148 21.88 21.19 -36.03
C PRO A 148 20.59 20.85 -36.82
N LEU A 149 19.46 20.96 -36.15
CA LEU A 149 18.16 20.76 -36.77
C LEU A 149 17.81 21.87 -37.74
N LEU A 150 17.33 21.51 -38.92
CA LEU A 150 16.71 22.49 -39.83
C LEU A 150 15.35 22.93 -39.26
N ASP A 151 14.90 24.14 -39.60
CA ASP A 151 13.65 24.67 -39.06
C ASP A 151 12.43 23.81 -39.39
N GLU A 152 12.46 23.07 -40.49
CA GLU A 152 11.41 22.13 -40.90
C GLU A 152 11.40 20.84 -40.08
N GLU A 153 12.54 20.46 -39.48
CA GLU A 153 12.72 19.26 -38.64
C GLU A 153 12.34 19.51 -37.18
N ARG A 154 12.22 20.78 -36.76
CA ARG A 154 11.84 21.09 -35.39
C ARG A 154 10.42 20.68 -35.07
N GLY A 155 10.27 19.97 -33.99
CA GLY A 155 9.01 19.54 -33.43
C GLY A 155 8.73 20.24 -32.10
N HIS A 156 7.70 19.80 -31.42
CA HIS A 156 7.30 20.29 -30.10
C HIS A 156 7.61 19.27 -29.01
N TYR A 157 7.89 18.02 -29.38
CA TYR A 157 8.20 16.95 -28.44
C TYR A 157 9.02 15.84 -29.08
N LEU A 158 9.83 15.19 -28.27
CA LEU A 158 10.60 13.98 -28.57
C LEU A 158 10.04 12.80 -27.81
N ILE A 159 10.10 11.60 -28.41
CA ILE A 159 9.72 10.35 -27.75
C ILE A 159 10.99 9.51 -27.56
N ASP A 160 11.33 9.23 -26.31
CA ASP A 160 12.31 8.22 -25.96
C ASP A 160 11.59 6.88 -25.71
N GLU A 161 11.60 6.02 -26.73
CA GLU A 161 10.94 4.71 -26.65
C GLU A 161 11.64 3.77 -25.64
N LYS A 162 12.94 3.93 -25.43
CA LYS A 162 13.73 3.09 -24.54
C LYS A 162 13.36 3.36 -23.07
N ASN A 163 13.24 4.62 -22.71
CA ASN A 163 12.89 5.05 -21.36
C ASN A 163 11.39 5.29 -21.18
N ARG A 164 10.58 5.13 -22.24
CA ARG A 164 9.14 5.39 -22.27
C ARG A 164 8.78 6.79 -21.76
N SER A 165 9.58 7.78 -22.14
CA SER A 165 9.39 9.17 -21.76
C SER A 165 9.11 10.06 -22.97
N ILE A 166 8.47 11.20 -22.71
CA ILE A 166 8.20 12.25 -23.70
C ILE A 166 8.79 13.53 -23.13
N GLU A 167 9.63 14.20 -23.93
CA GLU A 167 10.25 15.46 -23.57
C GLU A 167 9.77 16.57 -24.52
N LEU A 168 9.52 17.74 -23.96
CA LEU A 168 9.20 18.92 -24.76
C LEU A 168 10.51 19.54 -25.24
N THR A 169 10.55 19.93 -26.53
CA THR A 169 11.74 20.52 -27.20
C THR A 169 11.77 22.03 -27.04
#